data_4a73e3f07dc45516b62d12f59a6d0e92
#
_entry.id   4a73e3f07dc45516b62d12f59a6d0e92
#
_cell.length_a   1.000
_cell.length_b   1.000
_cell.length_c   1.000
_cell.angle_alpha   90.00
_cell.angle_beta   90.00
_cell.angle_gamma   90.00
#
_symmetry.space_group_name_H-M   'P 1'
#
loop_
_entity.id
_entity.type
_entity.pdbx_description
1 polymer ?
#
loop_
_entity_poly.entity_id
_entity_poly.type
_entity_poly.pdbx_seq_one_letter_code
_entity_poly.pdbx_strand_id
1 'polypeptide(L)'
;MRPSLLNPLFAAVTTLTGVGPQLEKLYRRLFGREQPARVVDLLFHLPTGAIDRRARPKLRDVVSDTVVTVAVTVDRHRPPPPHRPRAPYQVYTSDETGDLTLTYFNARKDYLQKLLPVGERRYVSGTVALYDHMRQMVHPDRVVAEADLAKLPLIEPVYPLTEGLSLNQVRKAADAALARLPDLPEWQEASWVARERFPSFVEALRVLHRPAEPADLLPEGLAWSRLAYDEFLAGQLALALVRAHLRRPAGRATPGTGHIRKKLIGRCPIRSRPRRGVPSSTLSPISASPSACCGCCRAT
;
A
#
# COMPACT_ATOMS: atom_id res chain seq x y z
N MET A 1 -13.09 -16.06 18.26
CA MET A 1 -13.32 -16.69 16.93
C MET A 1 -13.54 -15.60 15.91
N ARG A 2 -13.00 -15.76 14.68
CA ARG A 2 -13.23 -14.83 13.58
C ARG A 2 -14.61 -15.10 12.95
N PRO A 3 -15.41 -14.07 12.60
CA PRO A 3 -16.65 -14.26 11.86
C PRO A 3 -16.42 -14.98 10.53
N SER A 4 -17.29 -15.93 10.17
CA SER A 4 -17.17 -16.71 8.93
C SER A 4 -17.21 -15.86 7.66
N LEU A 5 -17.91 -14.73 7.72
CA LEU A 5 -17.99 -13.73 6.65
C LEU A 5 -16.60 -13.26 6.19
N LEU A 6 -15.61 -13.20 7.08
CA LEU A 6 -14.25 -12.78 6.79
C LEU A 6 -13.36 -13.90 6.23
N ASN A 7 -13.83 -15.14 6.17
CA ASN A 7 -13.01 -16.27 5.72
C ASN A 7 -12.41 -16.08 4.32
N PRO A 8 -13.12 -15.54 3.31
CA PRO A 8 -12.56 -15.30 1.98
C PRO A 8 -11.33 -14.38 1.99
N LEU A 9 -11.29 -13.40 2.90
CA LEU A 9 -10.19 -12.43 3.01
C LEU A 9 -8.93 -13.05 3.63
N PHE A 10 -9.10 -14.08 4.47
CA PHE A 10 -8.00 -14.77 5.12
C PHE A 10 -7.55 -16.04 4.40
N ALA A 11 -8.13 -16.33 3.23
CA ALA A 11 -7.65 -17.38 2.36
C ALA A 11 -6.25 -17.04 1.82
N ALA A 12 -5.46 -18.08 1.50
CA ALA A 12 -4.14 -17.88 0.89
C ALA A 12 -4.27 -17.24 -0.51
N VAL A 13 -3.33 -16.38 -0.88
CA VAL A 13 -3.34 -15.73 -2.22
C VAL A 13 -3.27 -16.72 -3.38
N THR A 14 -2.77 -17.94 -3.15
CA THR A 14 -2.76 -19.01 -4.15
C THR A 14 -4.15 -19.46 -4.58
N THR A 15 -5.19 -19.10 -3.84
CA THR A 15 -6.58 -19.34 -4.23
C THR A 15 -7.10 -18.36 -5.29
N LEU A 16 -6.33 -17.29 -5.55
CA LEU A 16 -6.64 -16.30 -6.57
C LEU A 16 -6.21 -16.80 -7.96
N THR A 17 -7.02 -16.54 -8.98
CA THR A 17 -6.69 -16.89 -10.35
C THR A 17 -5.39 -16.20 -10.79
N GLY A 18 -4.46 -16.97 -11.33
CA GLY A 18 -3.17 -16.46 -11.81
C GLY A 18 -2.10 -16.32 -10.74
N VAL A 19 -2.36 -16.70 -9.49
CA VAL A 19 -1.36 -16.70 -8.41
C VAL A 19 -0.93 -18.12 -8.07
N GLY A 20 0.20 -18.55 -8.65
CA GLY A 20 0.82 -19.86 -8.34
C GLY A 20 1.78 -19.78 -7.16
N PRO A 21 2.35 -20.95 -6.74
CA PRO A 21 3.27 -21.02 -5.59
C PRO A 21 4.54 -20.16 -5.73
N GLN A 22 5.02 -19.92 -6.96
CA GLN A 22 6.17 -19.03 -7.19
C GLN A 22 5.82 -17.56 -6.92
N LEU A 23 4.67 -17.10 -7.38
CA LEU A 23 4.19 -15.74 -7.10
C LEU A 23 3.85 -15.56 -5.62
N GLU A 24 3.32 -16.59 -4.96
CA GLU A 24 3.06 -16.55 -3.51
C GLU A 24 4.34 -16.24 -2.71
N LYS A 25 5.48 -16.88 -3.06
CA LYS A 25 6.76 -16.58 -2.43
C LYS A 25 7.19 -15.13 -2.59
N LEU A 26 6.92 -14.54 -3.77
CA LEU A 26 7.21 -13.12 -4.03
C LEU A 26 6.29 -12.20 -3.24
N TYR A 27 4.99 -12.52 -3.15
CA TYR A 27 4.05 -11.76 -2.31
C TYR A 27 4.40 -11.85 -0.83
N ARG A 28 4.80 -13.01 -0.34
CA ARG A 28 5.26 -13.17 1.03
C ARG A 28 6.48 -12.29 1.33
N ARG A 29 7.45 -12.22 0.40
CA ARG A 29 8.59 -11.31 0.48
C ARG A 29 8.16 -9.85 0.44
N LEU A 30 7.23 -9.49 -0.45
CA LEU A 30 6.69 -8.14 -0.58
C LEU A 30 6.03 -7.65 0.71
N PHE A 31 5.28 -8.52 1.39
CA PHE A 31 4.57 -8.18 2.63
C PHE A 31 5.42 -8.40 3.90
N GLY A 32 6.67 -8.86 3.78
CA GLY A 32 7.55 -9.12 4.92
C GLY A 32 7.01 -10.22 5.86
N ARG A 33 6.31 -11.23 5.32
CA ARG A 33 5.68 -12.28 6.12
C ARG A 33 6.46 -13.60 6.08
N GLU A 34 6.48 -14.30 7.21
CA GLU A 34 6.97 -15.67 7.29
C GLU A 34 5.89 -16.70 6.87
N GLN A 35 4.64 -16.41 7.19
CA GLN A 35 3.48 -17.24 6.84
C GLN A 35 2.99 -16.96 5.41
N PRO A 36 2.24 -17.89 4.79
CA PRO A 36 1.67 -17.66 3.47
C PRO A 36 0.88 -16.36 3.38
N ALA A 37 1.08 -15.62 2.29
CA ALA A 37 0.37 -14.38 2.02
C ALA A 37 -1.13 -14.65 1.84
N ARG A 38 -1.96 -13.75 2.34
CA ARG A 38 -3.42 -13.85 2.34
C ARG A 38 -4.05 -12.82 1.41
N VAL A 39 -5.29 -13.04 1.01
CA VAL A 39 -6.06 -12.09 0.18
C VAL A 39 -6.13 -10.71 0.84
N VAL A 40 -6.33 -10.64 2.16
CA VAL A 40 -6.36 -9.38 2.91
C VAL A 40 -5.05 -8.60 2.79
N ASP A 41 -3.91 -9.27 2.69
CA ASP A 41 -2.61 -8.60 2.56
C ASP A 41 -2.49 -7.85 1.22
N LEU A 42 -3.09 -8.39 0.16
CA LEU A 42 -3.20 -7.70 -1.13
C LEU A 42 -4.14 -6.49 -1.07
N LEU A 43 -5.27 -6.61 -0.35
CA LEU A 43 -6.23 -5.50 -0.19
C LEU A 43 -5.65 -4.32 0.60
N PHE A 44 -4.75 -4.58 1.55
CA PHE A 44 -4.03 -3.54 2.28
C PHE A 44 -2.69 -3.15 1.67
N HIS A 45 -2.30 -3.80 0.57
CA HIS A 45 -1.17 -3.34 -0.22
C HIS A 45 -1.63 -2.24 -1.19
N LEU A 46 -1.80 -1.05 -0.64
CA LEU A 46 -2.38 0.08 -1.35
C LEU A 46 -1.39 0.67 -2.37
N PRO A 47 -1.89 1.23 -3.48
CA PRO A 47 -1.06 1.93 -4.44
C PRO A 47 -0.46 3.19 -3.83
N THR A 48 0.75 3.53 -4.25
CA THR A 48 1.47 4.75 -3.83
C THR A 48 1.33 5.91 -4.80
N GLY A 49 0.68 5.68 -5.94
CA GLY A 49 0.43 6.69 -6.95
C GLY A 49 -0.36 6.12 -8.12
N ALA A 50 -0.62 6.95 -9.11
CA ALA A 50 -1.28 6.56 -10.35
C ALA A 50 -0.57 7.12 -11.58
N ILE A 51 -0.59 6.36 -12.66
CA ILE A 51 -0.19 6.82 -14.00
C ILE A 51 -1.45 7.39 -14.67
N ASP A 52 -1.44 8.70 -14.95
CA ASP A 52 -2.50 9.37 -15.70
C ASP A 52 -2.16 9.35 -17.20
N ARG A 53 -3.01 8.71 -17.99
CA ARG A 53 -2.86 8.61 -19.46
C ARG A 53 -3.90 9.43 -20.22
N ARG A 54 -4.60 10.33 -19.56
CA ARG A 54 -5.60 11.21 -20.19
C ARG A 54 -4.92 12.23 -21.11
N ALA A 55 -3.80 12.81 -20.66
CA ALA A 55 -3.01 13.71 -21.44
C ALA A 55 -2.24 12.94 -22.52
N ARG A 56 -2.35 13.40 -23.77
CA ARG A 56 -1.67 12.84 -24.96
C ARG A 56 -0.91 13.95 -25.67
N PRO A 57 0.22 14.40 -25.07
CA PRO A 57 1.01 15.47 -25.64
C PRO A 57 1.61 15.07 -26.99
N LYS A 58 1.92 16.05 -27.84
CA LYS A 58 2.78 15.86 -29.00
C LYS A 58 4.22 15.68 -28.53
N LEU A 59 5.06 15.00 -29.33
CA LEU A 59 6.44 14.71 -28.95
C LEU A 59 7.26 15.95 -28.59
N ARG A 60 7.02 17.09 -29.24
CA ARG A 60 7.71 18.36 -28.91
C ARG A 60 7.42 18.84 -27.49
N ASP A 61 6.21 18.57 -26.96
CA ASP A 61 5.71 19.08 -25.69
C ASP A 61 5.99 18.11 -24.51
N VAL A 62 6.63 16.97 -24.81
CA VAL A 62 6.96 15.95 -23.81
C VAL A 62 8.11 16.43 -22.93
N VAL A 63 7.87 16.42 -21.62
CA VAL A 63 8.89 16.69 -20.61
C VAL A 63 9.70 15.42 -20.33
N SER A 64 11.04 15.55 -20.23
CA SER A 64 11.92 14.43 -19.89
C SER A 64 11.61 13.86 -18.51
N ASP A 65 11.84 12.56 -18.36
CA ASP A 65 11.66 11.78 -17.12
C ASP A 65 10.22 11.76 -16.60
N THR A 66 9.24 12.03 -17.49
CA THR A 66 7.82 11.90 -17.19
C THR A 66 7.19 10.70 -17.89
N VAL A 67 6.20 10.10 -17.25
CA VAL A 67 5.37 9.05 -17.86
C VAL A 67 4.32 9.72 -18.73
N VAL A 68 4.37 9.45 -20.03
CA VAL A 68 3.43 10.02 -21.01
C VAL A 68 2.84 8.94 -21.90
N THR A 69 1.69 9.26 -22.50
CA THR A 69 1.10 8.47 -23.58
C THR A 69 1.12 9.31 -24.86
N VAL A 70 1.86 8.86 -25.84
CA VAL A 70 2.02 9.55 -27.12
C VAL A 70 1.48 8.71 -28.28
N ALA A 71 0.91 9.39 -29.28
CA ALA A 71 0.50 8.77 -30.51
C ALA A 71 1.63 8.92 -31.53
N VAL A 72 2.18 7.80 -31.98
CA VAL A 72 3.33 7.79 -32.93
C VAL A 72 3.07 6.85 -34.09
N THR A 73 3.68 7.14 -35.23
CA THR A 73 3.74 6.23 -36.35
C THR A 73 5.05 5.46 -36.31
N VAL A 74 5.02 4.19 -36.64
CA VAL A 74 6.20 3.32 -36.64
C VAL A 74 6.93 3.49 -37.98
N ASP A 75 8.13 4.04 -37.97
CA ASP A 75 8.90 4.31 -39.19
C ASP A 75 9.73 3.09 -39.60
N ARG A 76 10.54 2.57 -38.68
CA ARG A 76 11.42 1.44 -38.97
C ARG A 76 11.89 0.69 -37.75
N HIS A 77 12.26 -0.56 -37.94
CA HIS A 77 12.91 -1.41 -36.96
C HIS A 77 14.41 -1.49 -37.17
N ARG A 78 15.16 -1.45 -36.06
CA ARG A 78 16.60 -1.70 -36.04
C ARG A 78 16.91 -2.86 -35.09
N PRO A 79 17.01 -4.08 -35.59
CA PRO A 79 17.41 -5.22 -34.78
C PRO A 79 18.87 -5.09 -34.33
N PRO A 80 19.26 -5.77 -33.22
CA PRO A 80 20.66 -5.83 -32.80
C PRO A 80 21.52 -6.44 -33.91
N PRO A 81 22.73 -5.90 -34.15
CA PRO A 81 23.61 -6.43 -35.17
C PRO A 81 24.11 -7.84 -34.78
N PRO A 82 24.38 -8.74 -35.75
CA PRO A 82 24.79 -10.14 -35.50
C PRO A 82 26.01 -10.28 -34.59
N HIS A 83 26.96 -9.37 -34.66
CA HIS A 83 28.17 -9.36 -33.83
C HIS A 83 27.96 -8.81 -32.43
N ARG A 84 26.77 -8.24 -32.09
CA ARG A 84 26.38 -7.74 -30.79
C ARG A 84 24.95 -8.14 -30.45
N PRO A 85 24.67 -9.41 -30.25
CA PRO A 85 23.29 -9.92 -30.04
C PRO A 85 22.64 -9.38 -28.75
N ARG A 86 23.44 -8.88 -27.79
CA ARG A 86 22.96 -8.25 -26.54
C ARG A 86 22.65 -6.75 -26.70
N ALA A 87 22.91 -6.16 -27.85
CA ALA A 87 22.54 -4.78 -28.09
C ALA A 87 21.00 -4.64 -28.08
N PRO A 88 20.48 -3.47 -27.70
CA PRO A 88 19.03 -3.27 -27.66
C PRO A 88 18.43 -3.31 -29.07
N TYR A 89 17.20 -3.83 -29.15
CA TYR A 89 16.35 -3.69 -30.32
C TYR A 89 15.74 -2.30 -30.30
N GLN A 90 15.88 -1.52 -31.36
CA GLN A 90 15.34 -0.18 -31.46
C GLN A 90 14.21 -0.14 -32.49
N VAL A 91 13.16 0.61 -32.18
CA VAL A 91 12.09 0.94 -33.12
C VAL A 91 12.00 2.46 -33.19
N TYR A 92 12.22 2.98 -34.38
CA TYR A 92 12.10 4.42 -34.62
C TYR A 92 10.65 4.74 -34.95
N THR A 93 10.16 5.74 -34.26
CA THR A 93 8.78 6.22 -34.39
C THR A 93 8.78 7.72 -34.43
N SER A 94 7.79 8.32 -35.06
CA SER A 94 7.65 9.77 -35.21
C SER A 94 6.19 10.22 -35.04
N ASP A 95 6.03 11.48 -34.72
CA ASP A 95 4.79 12.22 -34.93
C ASP A 95 5.07 13.45 -35.79
N GLU A 96 4.09 14.32 -36.01
CA GLU A 96 4.22 15.56 -36.79
C GLU A 96 5.23 16.54 -36.19
N THR A 97 5.71 16.33 -34.99
CA THR A 97 6.47 17.30 -34.18
C THR A 97 7.85 16.81 -33.76
N GLY A 98 8.17 15.55 -33.97
CA GLY A 98 9.48 15.00 -33.64
C GLY A 98 9.56 13.48 -33.68
N ASP A 99 10.71 12.98 -33.26
CA ASP A 99 11.04 11.56 -33.27
C ASP A 99 11.11 11.00 -31.87
N LEU A 100 10.78 9.71 -31.72
CA LEU A 100 10.89 8.92 -30.49
C LEU A 100 11.49 7.55 -30.80
N THR A 101 12.54 7.18 -30.09
CA THR A 101 13.13 5.84 -30.21
C THR A 101 12.63 4.95 -29.09
N LEU A 102 11.94 3.85 -29.42
CA LEU A 102 11.55 2.82 -28.50
C LEU A 102 12.67 1.79 -28.38
N THR A 103 13.14 1.53 -27.19
CA THR A 103 14.28 0.66 -26.94
C THR A 103 13.87 -0.55 -26.13
N TYR A 104 14.19 -1.75 -26.64
CA TYR A 104 13.85 -3.01 -25.98
C TYR A 104 15.11 -3.87 -25.78
N PHE A 105 15.35 -4.32 -24.58
CA PHE A 105 16.37 -5.32 -24.26
C PHE A 105 15.77 -6.72 -24.26
N ASN A 106 16.49 -7.70 -24.78
CA ASN A 106 16.09 -9.12 -24.80
C ASN A 106 14.71 -9.39 -25.45
N ALA A 107 14.31 -8.59 -26.40
CA ALA A 107 13.01 -8.76 -27.07
C ALA A 107 13.11 -9.64 -28.32
N ARG A 108 12.07 -10.40 -28.59
CA ARG A 108 11.96 -11.22 -29.82
C ARG A 108 11.52 -10.36 -30.99
N LYS A 109 12.25 -10.45 -32.09
CA LYS A 109 11.98 -9.69 -33.32
C LYS A 109 10.54 -9.85 -33.80
N ASP A 110 10.06 -11.09 -33.91
CA ASP A 110 8.72 -11.40 -34.45
C ASP A 110 7.60 -10.81 -33.56
N TYR A 111 7.83 -10.79 -32.25
CA TYR A 111 6.89 -10.17 -31.31
C TYR A 111 6.80 -8.66 -31.51
N LEU A 112 7.96 -7.98 -31.60
CA LEU A 112 8.00 -6.53 -31.80
C LEU A 112 7.44 -6.11 -33.15
N GLN A 113 7.69 -6.88 -34.21
CA GLN A 113 7.14 -6.58 -35.56
C GLN A 113 5.61 -6.72 -35.60
N LYS A 114 5.03 -7.65 -34.82
CA LYS A 114 3.57 -7.78 -34.68
C LYS A 114 2.98 -6.67 -33.82
N LEU A 115 3.68 -6.27 -32.76
CA LEU A 115 3.23 -5.24 -31.82
C LEU A 115 3.31 -3.83 -32.45
N LEU A 116 4.34 -3.58 -33.24
CA LEU A 116 4.71 -2.29 -33.84
C LEU A 116 4.90 -2.46 -35.34
N PRO A 117 3.85 -2.74 -36.15
CA PRO A 117 4.00 -2.83 -37.62
C PRO A 117 4.44 -1.48 -38.22
N VAL A 118 5.35 -1.54 -39.17
CA VAL A 118 5.84 -0.35 -39.88
C VAL A 118 4.70 0.34 -40.66
N GLY A 119 4.64 1.65 -40.57
CA GLY A 119 3.60 2.48 -41.20
C GLY A 119 2.31 2.60 -40.38
N GLU A 120 2.14 1.84 -39.32
CA GLU A 120 0.94 1.91 -38.50
C GLU A 120 1.08 2.88 -37.34
N ARG A 121 -0.03 3.52 -36.99
CA ARG A 121 -0.13 4.38 -35.83
C ARG A 121 -0.34 3.53 -34.53
N ARG A 122 0.44 3.87 -33.53
CA ARG A 122 0.37 3.23 -32.19
C ARG A 122 0.33 4.28 -31.09
N TYR A 123 -0.34 3.94 -30.00
CA TYR A 123 -0.27 4.69 -28.75
C TYR A 123 0.72 4.00 -27.84
N VAL A 124 1.76 4.71 -27.45
CA VAL A 124 2.86 4.19 -26.65
C VAL A 124 2.89 4.94 -25.32
N SER A 125 2.89 4.23 -24.21
CA SER A 125 2.94 4.80 -22.89
C SER A 125 4.16 4.31 -22.13
N GLY A 126 4.88 5.23 -21.51
CA GLY A 126 6.07 4.94 -20.72
C GLY A 126 6.82 6.21 -20.35
N THR A 127 7.95 6.06 -19.67
CA THR A 127 8.83 7.17 -19.32
C THR A 127 9.66 7.57 -20.52
N VAL A 128 9.61 8.84 -20.91
CA VAL A 128 10.46 9.40 -21.96
C VAL A 128 11.69 10.02 -21.31
N ALA A 129 12.86 9.58 -21.69
CA ALA A 129 14.14 10.16 -21.32
C ALA A 129 14.80 10.83 -22.54
N LEU A 130 15.61 11.85 -22.30
CA LEU A 130 16.49 12.44 -23.32
C LEU A 130 17.85 11.76 -23.25
N TYR A 131 18.23 11.11 -24.32
CA TYR A 131 19.56 10.52 -24.49
C TYR A 131 20.18 11.04 -25.76
N ASP A 132 21.35 11.68 -25.66
CA ASP A 132 22.05 12.28 -26.80
C ASP A 132 21.15 13.20 -27.65
N HIS A 133 20.40 14.08 -26.96
CA HIS A 133 19.39 15.00 -27.55
C HIS A 133 18.23 14.32 -28.29
N MET A 134 18.13 12.98 -28.21
CA MET A 134 17.01 12.23 -28.78
C MET A 134 16.07 11.73 -27.70
N ARG A 135 14.77 11.80 -27.95
CA ARG A 135 13.77 11.22 -27.07
C ARG A 135 13.81 9.71 -27.20
N GLN A 136 13.93 9.06 -26.05
CA GLN A 136 13.97 7.60 -25.94
C GLN A 136 12.99 7.12 -24.90
N MET A 137 12.28 6.03 -25.19
CA MET A 137 11.45 5.31 -24.23
C MET A 137 11.97 3.87 -24.13
N VAL A 138 12.44 3.50 -22.96
CA VAL A 138 12.98 2.16 -22.70
C VAL A 138 11.87 1.28 -22.12
N HIS A 139 11.62 0.16 -22.77
CA HIS A 139 10.56 -0.78 -22.39
C HIS A 139 9.21 -0.10 -22.11
N PRO A 140 8.54 0.45 -23.15
CA PRO A 140 7.21 1.03 -22.95
C PRO A 140 6.29 0.14 -22.12
N ASP A 141 5.59 0.74 -21.16
CA ASP A 141 4.66 0.01 -20.28
C ASP A 141 3.47 -0.55 -21.06
N ARG A 142 3.01 0.22 -22.05
CA ARG A 142 1.86 -0.12 -22.90
C ARG A 142 2.13 0.30 -24.33
N VAL A 143 1.73 -0.59 -25.23
CA VAL A 143 1.66 -0.30 -26.69
C VAL A 143 0.31 -0.82 -27.16
N VAL A 144 -0.53 0.05 -27.68
CA VAL A 144 -1.87 -0.29 -28.16
C VAL A 144 -2.14 0.27 -29.54
N ALA A 145 -2.91 -0.47 -30.32
CA ALA A 145 -3.44 0.02 -31.58
C ALA A 145 -4.55 1.07 -31.33
N GLU A 146 -4.83 1.89 -32.33
CA GLU A 146 -5.89 2.90 -32.22
C GLU A 146 -7.26 2.28 -31.93
N ALA A 147 -7.57 1.13 -32.53
CA ALA A 147 -8.82 0.39 -32.26
C ALA A 147 -8.95 -0.10 -30.81
N ASP A 148 -7.82 -0.33 -30.12
CA ASP A 148 -7.79 -0.82 -28.74
C ASP A 148 -7.60 0.30 -27.71
N LEU A 149 -7.57 1.54 -28.15
CA LEU A 149 -7.33 2.70 -27.28
C LEU A 149 -8.36 2.85 -26.18
N ALA A 150 -9.62 2.50 -26.46
CA ALA A 150 -10.71 2.52 -25.48
C ALA A 150 -10.51 1.49 -24.33
N LYS A 151 -9.70 0.46 -24.55
CA LYS A 151 -9.37 -0.57 -23.56
C LYS A 151 -8.19 -0.16 -22.65
N LEU A 152 -7.50 0.92 -22.98
CA LEU A 152 -6.38 1.42 -22.18
C LEU A 152 -6.96 2.11 -20.93
N PRO A 153 -6.60 1.67 -19.72
CA PRO A 153 -7.03 2.35 -18.50
C PRO A 153 -6.43 3.77 -18.47
N LEU A 154 -7.29 4.77 -18.33
CA LEU A 154 -6.88 6.17 -18.30
C LEU A 154 -6.08 6.50 -17.04
N ILE A 155 -6.51 5.95 -15.91
CA ILE A 155 -5.81 6.04 -14.63
C ILE A 155 -5.41 4.62 -14.21
N GLU A 156 -4.14 4.43 -13.96
CA GLU A 156 -3.61 3.10 -13.62
C GLU A 156 -2.81 3.16 -12.33
N PRO A 157 -3.24 2.43 -11.26
CA PRO A 157 -2.58 2.48 -9.96
C PRO A 157 -1.17 1.89 -10.03
N VAL A 158 -0.24 2.50 -9.31
CA VAL A 158 1.15 2.06 -9.16
C VAL A 158 1.36 1.52 -7.75
N TYR A 159 1.81 0.28 -7.65
CA TYR A 159 2.05 -0.41 -6.38
C TYR A 159 3.55 -0.50 -6.07
N PRO A 160 3.93 -0.50 -4.80
CA PRO A 160 5.27 -0.91 -4.40
C PRO A 160 5.56 -2.33 -4.86
N LEU A 161 6.77 -2.58 -5.33
CA LEU A 161 7.17 -3.87 -5.89
C LEU A 161 8.36 -4.46 -5.14
N THR A 162 8.56 -5.76 -5.30
CA THR A 162 9.80 -6.45 -4.93
C THR A 162 10.43 -7.07 -6.18
N GLU A 163 11.71 -7.39 -6.12
CA GLU A 163 12.44 -8.03 -7.22
C GLU A 163 11.72 -9.30 -7.70
N GLY A 164 11.55 -9.42 -9.01
CA GLY A 164 10.88 -10.54 -9.66
C GLY A 164 9.36 -10.40 -9.79
N LEU A 165 8.74 -9.35 -9.22
CA LEU A 165 7.31 -9.11 -9.29
C LEU A 165 7.02 -7.91 -10.22
N SER A 166 6.15 -8.10 -11.21
CA SER A 166 5.75 -7.03 -12.12
C SER A 166 4.49 -6.32 -11.64
N LEU A 167 4.37 -5.03 -12.00
CA LEU A 167 3.20 -4.21 -11.68
C LEU A 167 1.88 -4.84 -12.18
N ASN A 168 1.92 -5.44 -13.38
CA ASN A 168 0.75 -6.11 -13.96
C ASN A 168 0.30 -7.34 -13.15
N GLN A 169 1.25 -8.08 -12.56
CA GLN A 169 0.92 -9.22 -11.68
C GLN A 169 0.26 -8.74 -10.39
N VAL A 170 0.78 -7.66 -9.78
CA VAL A 170 0.17 -7.10 -8.57
C VAL A 170 -1.23 -6.57 -8.83
N ARG A 171 -1.43 -5.83 -9.93
CA ARG A 171 -2.76 -5.32 -10.32
C ARG A 171 -3.78 -6.43 -10.51
N LYS A 172 -3.42 -7.46 -11.29
CA LYS A 172 -4.32 -8.61 -11.50
C LYS A 172 -4.67 -9.33 -10.21
N ALA A 173 -3.71 -9.47 -9.30
CA ALA A 173 -3.94 -10.09 -8.00
C ALA A 173 -4.81 -9.21 -7.10
N ALA A 174 -4.60 -7.89 -7.10
CA ALA A 174 -5.43 -6.92 -6.37
C ALA A 174 -6.87 -6.90 -6.89
N ASP A 175 -7.06 -6.92 -8.22
CA ASP A 175 -8.38 -7.02 -8.84
C ASP A 175 -9.10 -8.33 -8.46
N ALA A 176 -8.38 -9.45 -8.46
CA ALA A 176 -8.92 -10.74 -8.02
C ALA A 176 -9.24 -10.75 -6.52
N ALA A 177 -8.46 -10.05 -5.70
CA ALA A 177 -8.74 -9.88 -4.28
C ALA A 177 -9.98 -9.03 -4.03
N LEU A 178 -10.13 -7.90 -4.75
CA LEU A 178 -11.32 -7.04 -4.70
C LEU A 178 -12.60 -7.79 -5.09
N ALA A 179 -12.52 -8.70 -6.06
CA ALA A 179 -13.66 -9.52 -6.47
C ALA A 179 -14.12 -10.51 -5.37
N ARG A 180 -13.25 -10.80 -4.38
CA ARG A 180 -13.57 -11.66 -3.22
C ARG A 180 -13.98 -10.89 -1.99
N LEU A 181 -13.99 -9.58 -2.05
CA LEU A 181 -14.37 -8.74 -0.92
C LEU A 181 -15.87 -8.95 -0.64
N PRO A 182 -16.24 -9.52 0.53
CA PRO A 182 -17.64 -9.71 0.87
C PRO A 182 -18.31 -8.37 1.16
N ASP A 183 -19.61 -8.35 1.11
CA ASP A 183 -20.37 -7.21 1.60
C ASP A 183 -20.27 -7.19 3.12
N LEU A 184 -19.56 -6.19 3.64
CA LEU A 184 -19.30 -6.03 5.07
C LEU A 184 -20.27 -5.00 5.64
N PRO A 185 -21.01 -5.34 6.71
CA PRO A 185 -21.84 -4.36 7.39
C PRO A 185 -20.99 -3.22 7.94
N GLU A 186 -21.52 -2.01 7.92
CA GLU A 186 -20.85 -0.86 8.51
C GLU A 186 -20.72 -1.08 10.02
N TRP A 187 -19.50 -0.92 10.54
CA TRP A 187 -19.19 -1.12 11.95
C TRP A 187 -19.00 0.21 12.70
N GLN A 188 -18.89 1.30 11.95
CA GLN A 188 -18.79 2.64 12.48
C GLN A 188 -20.17 3.22 12.81
N GLU A 189 -20.20 4.21 13.67
CA GLU A 189 -21.43 4.93 13.99
C GLU A 189 -21.93 5.71 12.76
N ALA A 190 -23.18 5.50 12.38
CA ALA A 190 -23.77 6.07 11.15
C ALA A 190 -23.73 7.62 11.13
N SER A 191 -23.93 8.27 12.28
CA SER A 191 -23.86 9.74 12.41
C SER A 191 -22.46 10.27 12.12
N TRP A 192 -21.42 9.55 12.56
CA TRP A 192 -20.03 9.88 12.30
C TRP A 192 -19.69 9.72 10.83
N VAL A 193 -20.00 8.57 10.23
CA VAL A 193 -19.78 8.28 8.82
C VAL A 193 -20.44 9.34 7.93
N ALA A 194 -21.68 9.72 8.23
CA ALA A 194 -22.40 10.75 7.50
C ALA A 194 -21.77 12.13 7.65
N ARG A 195 -21.33 12.51 8.85
CA ARG A 195 -20.69 13.81 9.12
C ARG A 195 -19.37 13.96 8.38
N GLU A 196 -18.53 12.94 8.41
CA GLU A 196 -17.21 12.94 7.75
C GLU A 196 -17.33 12.61 6.25
N ARG A 197 -18.52 12.25 5.76
CA ARG A 197 -18.79 11.81 4.38
C ARG A 197 -17.93 10.62 3.96
N PHE A 198 -17.63 9.74 4.90
CA PHE A 198 -16.81 8.57 4.61
C PHE A 198 -17.55 7.59 3.69
N PRO A 199 -16.88 7.05 2.66
CA PRO A 199 -17.39 5.90 1.93
C PRO A 199 -17.46 4.67 2.86
N SER A 200 -18.21 3.64 2.47
CA SER A 200 -18.13 2.36 3.15
C SER A 200 -16.71 1.79 3.07
N PHE A 201 -16.35 0.89 3.99
CA PHE A 201 -15.04 0.24 3.98
C PHE A 201 -14.72 -0.45 2.64
N VAL A 202 -15.72 -1.16 2.08
CA VAL A 202 -15.59 -1.84 0.80
C VAL A 202 -15.37 -0.85 -0.35
N GLU A 203 -16.09 0.27 -0.31
CA GLU A 203 -16.01 1.31 -1.33
C GLU A 203 -14.67 2.08 -1.25
N ALA A 204 -14.19 2.36 -0.03
CA ALA A 204 -12.87 2.95 0.16
C ALA A 204 -11.76 2.10 -0.45
N LEU A 205 -11.77 0.77 -0.23
CA LEU A 205 -10.82 -0.14 -0.86
C LEU A 205 -10.94 -0.15 -2.39
N ARG A 206 -12.17 -0.12 -2.93
CA ARG A 206 -12.39 -0.08 -4.38
C ARG A 206 -11.86 1.21 -5.00
N VAL A 207 -12.12 2.36 -4.40
CA VAL A 207 -11.61 3.65 -4.87
C VAL A 207 -10.08 3.65 -4.88
N LEU A 208 -9.44 3.21 -3.81
CA LEU A 208 -7.97 3.21 -3.74
C LEU A 208 -7.33 2.25 -4.74
N HIS A 209 -7.90 1.08 -4.99
CA HIS A 209 -7.36 0.14 -5.97
C HIS A 209 -7.75 0.46 -7.41
N ARG A 210 -8.83 1.20 -7.63
CA ARG A 210 -9.34 1.62 -8.95
C ARG A 210 -9.66 3.11 -8.94
N PRO A 211 -8.65 3.97 -8.77
CA PRO A 211 -8.85 5.40 -8.70
C PRO A 211 -9.45 5.92 -10.01
N ALA A 212 -10.43 6.81 -9.91
CA ALA A 212 -10.96 7.55 -11.05
C ALA A 212 -10.06 8.75 -11.39
N GLU A 213 -9.39 9.29 -10.37
CA GLU A 213 -8.44 10.38 -10.51
C GLU A 213 -7.19 10.14 -9.64
N PRO A 214 -6.02 10.71 -10.01
CA PRO A 214 -4.81 10.62 -9.18
C PRO A 214 -5.02 11.16 -7.76
N ALA A 215 -5.92 12.14 -7.61
CA ALA A 215 -6.27 12.74 -6.32
C ALA A 215 -6.91 11.75 -5.34
N ASP A 216 -7.57 10.68 -5.83
CA ASP A 216 -8.17 9.65 -4.98
C ASP A 216 -7.14 8.90 -4.13
N LEU A 217 -5.88 8.93 -4.54
CA LEU A 217 -4.78 8.27 -3.85
C LEU A 217 -4.04 9.18 -2.86
N LEU A 218 -4.42 10.44 -2.76
CA LEU A 218 -3.80 11.37 -1.81
C LEU A 218 -4.22 11.03 -0.38
N PRO A 219 -3.34 11.25 0.62
CA PRO A 219 -3.67 11.00 2.03
C PRO A 219 -4.87 11.77 2.55
N GLU A 220 -5.16 12.94 1.96
CA GLU A 220 -6.30 13.81 2.27
C GLU A 220 -7.61 13.30 1.64
N GLY A 221 -7.54 12.34 0.75
CA GLY A 221 -8.71 11.74 0.09
C GLY A 221 -9.62 11.00 1.09
N LEU A 222 -10.94 11.04 0.85
CA LEU A 222 -11.92 10.43 1.76
C LEU A 222 -11.71 8.92 1.94
N ALA A 223 -11.30 8.21 0.91
CA ALA A 223 -11.04 6.77 0.96
C ALA A 223 -9.83 6.45 1.85
N TRP A 224 -8.74 7.22 1.72
CA TRP A 224 -7.57 7.12 2.58
C TRP A 224 -7.90 7.47 4.03
N SER A 225 -8.56 8.60 4.25
CA SER A 225 -8.98 9.06 5.57
C SER A 225 -9.88 8.04 6.26
N ARG A 226 -10.79 7.37 5.50
CA ARG A 226 -11.62 6.30 6.02
C ARG A 226 -10.80 5.12 6.52
N LEU A 227 -9.87 4.59 5.71
CA LEU A 227 -9.05 3.44 6.11
C LEU A 227 -8.10 3.78 7.25
N ALA A 228 -7.52 4.98 7.25
CA ALA A 228 -6.67 5.46 8.34
C ALA A 228 -7.42 5.56 9.66
N TYR A 229 -8.67 6.07 9.61
CA TYR A 229 -9.53 6.14 10.78
C TYR A 229 -9.90 4.75 11.30
N ASP A 230 -10.27 3.81 10.40
CA ASP A 230 -10.59 2.43 10.76
C ASP A 230 -9.41 1.74 11.45
N GLU A 231 -8.21 1.86 10.91
CA GLU A 231 -6.98 1.28 11.46
C GLU A 231 -6.67 1.86 12.85
N PHE A 232 -6.72 3.19 12.96
CA PHE A 232 -6.49 3.86 14.23
C PHE A 232 -7.49 3.45 15.31
N LEU A 233 -8.78 3.45 14.96
CA LEU A 233 -9.85 3.07 15.90
C LEU A 233 -9.75 1.59 16.29
N ALA A 234 -9.50 0.70 15.34
CA ALA A 234 -9.29 -0.72 15.60
C ALA A 234 -8.10 -0.94 16.56
N GLY A 235 -6.99 -0.21 16.36
CA GLY A 235 -5.85 -0.20 17.25
C GLY A 235 -6.21 0.25 18.68
N GLN A 236 -6.97 1.35 18.80
CA GLN A 236 -7.42 1.85 20.11
C GLN A 236 -8.37 0.89 20.81
N LEU A 237 -9.31 0.27 20.07
CA LEU A 237 -10.21 -0.75 20.62
C LEU A 237 -9.46 -1.99 21.09
N ALA A 238 -8.48 -2.48 20.33
CA ALA A 238 -7.63 -3.59 20.72
C ALA A 238 -6.89 -3.29 22.03
N LEU A 239 -6.29 -2.09 22.15
CA LEU A 239 -5.64 -1.65 23.39
C LEU A 239 -6.61 -1.52 24.55
N ALA A 240 -7.83 -1.02 24.32
CA ALA A 240 -8.87 -0.93 25.35
C ALA A 240 -9.29 -2.31 25.85
N LEU A 241 -9.47 -3.28 24.94
CA LEU A 241 -9.78 -4.67 25.27
C LEU A 241 -8.66 -5.32 26.09
N VAL A 242 -7.40 -5.16 25.68
CA VAL A 242 -6.25 -5.66 26.44
C VAL A 242 -6.22 -5.05 27.85
N ARG A 243 -6.41 -3.73 27.99
CA ARG A 243 -6.46 -3.05 29.27
C ARG A 243 -7.63 -3.55 30.13
N ALA A 244 -8.80 -3.77 29.53
CA ALA A 244 -9.96 -4.33 30.24
C ALA A 244 -9.69 -5.76 30.74
N HIS A 245 -9.06 -6.59 29.90
CA HIS A 245 -8.69 -7.97 30.26
C HIS A 245 -7.60 -8.02 31.33
N LEU A 246 -6.64 -7.10 31.31
CA LEU A 246 -5.56 -6.99 32.30
C LEU A 246 -6.00 -6.32 33.59
N ARG A 247 -7.18 -5.69 33.66
CA ARG A 247 -7.78 -5.21 34.92
C ARG A 247 -8.11 -6.40 35.79
N ARG A 248 -7.15 -6.80 36.63
CA ARG A 248 -7.38 -7.78 37.67
C ARG A 248 -8.42 -7.24 38.65
N PRO A 249 -9.30 -8.07 39.20
CA PRO A 249 -10.15 -7.65 40.30
C PRO A 249 -9.28 -7.04 41.40
N ALA A 250 -9.77 -5.99 42.00
CA ALA A 250 -9.05 -5.29 43.06
C ALA A 250 -8.50 -6.30 44.09
N GLY A 251 -7.20 -6.25 44.33
CA GLY A 251 -6.56 -7.13 45.31
C GLY A 251 -7.17 -6.93 46.70
N ARG A 252 -7.23 -7.99 47.50
CA ARG A 252 -7.68 -7.89 48.90
C ARG A 252 -6.75 -6.94 49.64
N ALA A 253 -7.31 -5.92 50.25
CA ALA A 253 -6.54 -5.01 51.12
C ALA A 253 -5.89 -5.78 52.27
N THR A 254 -4.58 -5.72 52.37
CA THR A 254 -3.84 -6.33 53.47
C THR A 254 -3.36 -5.20 54.41
N PRO A 255 -4.13 -4.84 55.44
CA PRO A 255 -3.70 -3.82 56.38
C PRO A 255 -2.50 -4.35 57.17
N GLY A 256 -1.36 -3.72 56.96
CA GLY A 256 -0.13 -4.04 57.69
C GLY A 256 0.03 -3.10 58.89
N THR A 257 0.64 -3.58 59.98
CA THR A 257 0.98 -2.76 61.16
C THR A 257 1.99 -1.64 60.90
N GLY A 258 2.58 -1.61 59.71
CA GLY A 258 3.58 -0.61 59.28
C GLY A 258 4.97 -0.80 59.91
N HIS A 259 5.15 -1.77 60.80
CA HIS A 259 6.40 -2.01 61.53
C HIS A 259 7.58 -2.33 60.60
N ILE A 260 7.37 -3.23 59.62
CA ILE A 260 8.39 -3.59 58.61
C ILE A 260 8.72 -2.37 57.73
N ARG A 261 7.70 -1.59 57.36
CA ARG A 261 7.88 -0.37 56.56
C ARG A 261 8.73 0.66 57.29
N LYS A 262 8.48 0.90 58.58
CA LYS A 262 9.31 1.82 59.40
C LYS A 262 10.76 1.37 59.50
N LYS A 263 10.98 0.04 59.69
CA LYS A 263 12.34 -0.53 59.72
C LYS A 263 13.06 -0.38 58.37
N LEU A 264 12.37 -0.60 57.26
CA LEU A 264 12.94 -0.45 55.93
C LEU A 264 13.28 1.01 55.59
N ILE A 265 12.37 1.95 55.87
CA ILE A 265 12.60 3.38 55.63
C ILE A 265 13.78 3.89 56.50
N GLY A 266 13.89 3.44 57.75
CA GLY A 266 14.98 3.83 58.62
C GLY A 266 16.36 3.27 58.23
N ARG A 267 16.41 2.19 57.44
CA ARG A 267 17.64 1.57 56.93
C ARG A 267 17.97 1.89 55.48
N CYS A 268 17.02 2.49 54.74
CA CYS A 268 17.19 2.81 53.32
C CYS A 268 17.88 4.16 53.18
N PRO A 269 19.06 4.22 52.52
CA PRO A 269 19.77 5.48 52.32
C PRO A 269 19.08 6.38 51.30
N ILE A 270 18.03 5.91 50.60
CA ILE A 270 17.31 6.64 49.58
C ILE A 270 16.26 7.52 50.24
N ARG A 271 16.47 8.82 50.31
CA ARG A 271 15.45 9.80 50.69
C ARG A 271 14.37 9.81 49.57
N SER A 272 13.15 9.32 49.93
CA SER A 272 12.01 9.50 49.05
C SER A 272 11.77 10.99 48.81
N ARG A 273 11.89 11.45 47.56
CA ARG A 273 11.49 12.83 47.20
C ARG A 273 9.99 12.99 47.47
N PRO A 274 9.57 13.98 48.31
CA PRO A 274 8.16 14.26 48.48
C PRO A 274 7.57 14.64 47.09
N ARG A 275 6.46 13.95 46.71
CA ARG A 275 5.70 14.38 45.51
C ARG A 275 5.26 15.83 45.73
N ARG A 276 5.61 16.74 44.83
CA ARG A 276 5.11 18.10 44.84
C ARG A 276 3.58 18.09 44.93
N GLY A 277 3.00 18.69 45.94
CA GLY A 277 1.55 18.90 46.11
C GLY A 277 0.77 17.90 46.98
N VAL A 278 1.43 16.88 47.59
CA VAL A 278 0.73 15.99 48.53
C VAL A 278 1.29 16.19 49.92
N PRO A 279 0.50 16.68 50.89
CA PRO A 279 0.93 16.82 52.28
C PRO A 279 1.42 15.50 52.83
N SER A 280 2.48 15.49 53.63
CA SER A 280 3.07 14.28 54.22
C SER A 280 2.15 13.50 55.13
N SER A 281 1.06 14.12 55.59
CA SER A 281 0.00 13.51 56.40
C SER A 281 -0.94 12.59 55.60
N THR A 282 -0.97 12.68 54.23
CA THR A 282 -1.81 11.85 53.36
C THR A 282 -1.09 10.60 52.81
N LEU A 283 0.10 10.30 53.29
CA LEU A 283 0.74 8.98 53.12
C LEU A 283 0.11 7.92 54.06
N SER A 284 -1.15 8.04 54.32
CA SER A 284 -2.03 7.04 54.93
C SER A 284 -2.46 6.00 53.92
N PRO A 285 -2.77 4.86 54.36
CA PRO A 285 -2.20 3.59 53.90
C PRO A 285 -2.59 3.32 52.47
N ILE A 286 -1.62 3.05 51.62
CA ILE A 286 -1.78 2.44 50.29
C ILE A 286 -2.66 1.15 50.38
N SER A 287 -2.96 0.72 51.56
CA SER A 287 -3.76 -0.49 51.86
C SER A 287 -5.27 -0.28 52.00
N ALA A 288 -5.78 0.94 51.99
CA ALA A 288 -7.21 1.17 52.27
C ALA A 288 -8.11 1.37 51.04
N SER A 289 -7.57 1.47 49.82
CA SER A 289 -8.40 1.48 48.62
C SER A 289 -8.17 0.20 47.79
N PRO A 290 -9.24 -0.46 47.34
CA PRO A 290 -9.15 -1.70 46.54
C PRO A 290 -8.40 -1.58 45.24
N SER A 291 -8.12 -0.36 44.80
CA SER A 291 -7.41 -0.06 43.57
C SER A 291 -5.90 0.17 43.67
N ALA A 292 -5.32 0.06 44.90
CA ALA A 292 -3.96 0.53 45.16
C ALA A 292 -2.82 -0.51 44.98
N CYS A 293 -3.14 -1.77 44.65
CA CYS A 293 -2.10 -2.80 44.46
C CYS A 293 -1.29 -2.68 43.14
N CYS A 294 -1.64 -1.77 42.23
CA CYS A 294 -0.97 -1.66 40.96
C CYS A 294 0.09 -0.52 40.89
N GLY A 295 0.33 0.18 42.00
CA GLY A 295 1.20 1.37 42.05
C GLY A 295 2.70 1.11 42.27
N CYS A 296 3.11 -0.13 42.56
CA CYS A 296 4.52 -0.42 42.91
C CYS A 296 5.44 -0.74 41.71
N CYS A 297 4.95 -0.82 40.48
CA CYS A 297 5.78 -1.14 39.31
C CYS A 297 6.01 0.05 38.37
N ARG A 298 5.94 1.30 38.86
CA ARG A 298 6.38 2.48 38.08
C ARG A 298 7.39 3.30 38.86
N ALA A 299 8.59 2.80 38.92
CA ALA A 299 9.78 3.59 39.21
C ALA A 299 10.99 2.87 38.62
N THR A 300 11.20 3.06 37.36
CA THR A 300 12.49 3.21 36.67
C THR A 300 12.28 4.08 35.47
#